data_53117e078b8db3afe8c5d54d5f010c67
#
_entry.id   53117e078b8db3afe8c5d54d5f010c67
#
_cell.length_a   1.000
_cell.length_b   1.000
_cell.length_c   1.000
_cell.angle_alpha   90.00
_cell.angle_beta   90.00
_cell.angle_gamma   90.00
#
_symmetry.space_group_name_H-M   'P 1'
#
loop_
_entity.id
_entity.type
_entity.pdbx_description
1 polymer ?
#
loop_
_entity_poly.entity_id
_entity_poly.type
_entity_poly.pdbx_seq_one_letter_code
_entity_poly.pdbx_strand_id
1 'polypeptide(L)'
;MKYIFDEVSYSCSEKVTKTYSTSFSLATRLLSKNIRRDIYNIYGFVRFADEIVDSFHNYDKKTLFNDFSIDLEKALSNKIHLNPILNSFQYTFHKYKINVDLVNSFMKSMRTVSYTHLTLPTKVEV
;
A
#
# COMPACT_ATOMS: atom_id res chain seq x y z
N MET A 1 5.10 7.37 22.99
CA MET A 1 3.78 6.76 22.70
C MET A 1 3.55 6.54 21.22
N LYS A 2 4.11 7.41 20.37
CA LYS A 2 4.02 7.21 18.92
C LYS A 2 4.60 5.85 18.50
N TYR A 3 5.63 5.36 19.20
CA TYR A 3 6.23 4.08 18.82
C TYR A 3 5.26 2.90 18.97
N ILE A 4 4.33 2.98 19.91
CA ILE A 4 3.31 1.92 20.05
C ILE A 4 2.40 1.90 18.83
N PHE A 5 1.96 3.06 18.39
CA PHE A 5 1.15 3.18 17.19
C PHE A 5 1.92 2.71 15.96
N ASP A 6 3.20 3.07 15.87
CA ASP A 6 4.03 2.63 14.74
C ASP A 6 4.18 1.10 14.72
N GLU A 7 4.38 0.47 15.89
CA GLU A 7 4.46 -0.99 15.97
C GLU A 7 3.16 -1.66 15.53
N VAL A 8 2.02 -1.10 15.94
CA VAL A 8 0.72 -1.60 15.49
C VAL A 8 0.58 -1.46 13.97
N SER A 9 1.03 -0.33 13.43
CA SER A 9 0.98 -0.10 11.98
C SER A 9 1.81 -1.14 11.23
N TYR A 10 3.01 -1.44 11.70
CA TYR A 10 3.85 -2.47 11.08
C TYR A 10 3.17 -3.84 11.12
N SER A 11 2.52 -4.16 12.24
CA SER A 11 1.78 -5.42 12.37
C SER A 11 0.63 -5.50 11.37
N CYS A 12 -0.04 -4.38 11.10
CA CYS A 12 -1.10 -4.34 10.10
C CYS A 12 -0.55 -4.66 8.71
N SER A 13 0.56 -4.07 8.32
CA SER A 13 1.19 -4.34 7.03
C SER A 13 1.66 -5.79 6.91
N GLU A 14 2.19 -6.34 7.99
CA GLU A 14 2.56 -7.75 8.04
C GLU A 14 1.33 -8.65 7.86
N LYS A 15 0.24 -8.33 8.54
CA LYS A 15 -1.01 -9.09 8.43
C LYS A 15 -1.54 -9.06 7.00
N VAL A 16 -1.51 -7.90 6.37
CA VAL A 16 -1.92 -7.76 4.97
C VAL A 16 -1.06 -8.66 4.08
N THR A 17 0.25 -8.61 4.24
CA THR A 17 1.16 -9.41 3.43
C THR A 17 0.87 -10.90 3.58
N LYS A 18 0.76 -11.37 4.82
CA LYS A 18 0.54 -12.79 5.09
C LYS A 18 -0.81 -13.27 4.62
N THR A 19 -1.81 -12.42 4.66
CA THR A 19 -3.17 -12.77 4.25
C THR A 19 -3.28 -12.84 2.72
N TYR A 20 -2.68 -11.88 2.02
CA TYR A 20 -2.82 -11.80 0.57
C TYR A 20 -1.79 -12.62 -0.20
N SER A 21 -0.63 -12.91 0.39
CA SER A 21 0.39 -13.68 -0.33
C SER A 21 1.20 -14.56 0.61
N THR A 22 0.77 -15.81 0.74
CA THR A 22 1.49 -16.81 1.52
C THR A 22 2.88 -17.06 0.95
N SER A 23 2.99 -17.19 -0.36
CA SER A 23 4.27 -17.45 -1.02
C SER A 23 5.28 -16.34 -0.79
N PHE A 24 4.84 -15.10 -0.98
CA PHE A 24 5.71 -13.94 -0.78
C PHE A 24 6.13 -13.84 0.69
N SER A 25 5.18 -14.06 1.59
CA SER A 25 5.45 -14.02 3.03
C SER A 25 6.48 -15.08 3.43
N LEU A 26 6.38 -16.29 2.89
CA LEU A 26 7.36 -17.34 3.17
C LEU A 26 8.74 -16.97 2.64
N ALA A 27 8.81 -16.41 1.44
CA ALA A 27 10.09 -15.98 0.86
C ALA A 27 10.77 -14.91 1.71
N THR A 28 10.00 -14.00 2.30
CA THR A 28 10.58 -12.92 3.12
C THR A 28 11.21 -13.43 4.41
N ARG A 29 10.87 -14.64 4.85
CA ARG A 29 11.47 -15.21 6.05
C ARG A 29 12.97 -15.48 5.91
N LEU A 30 13.46 -15.51 4.66
CA LEU A 30 14.88 -15.67 4.40
C LEU A 30 15.68 -14.39 4.68
N LEU A 31 14.98 -13.27 4.89
CA LEU A 31 15.58 -11.98 5.11
C LEU A 31 15.67 -11.67 6.61
N SER A 32 16.55 -10.74 6.99
CA SER A 32 16.63 -10.29 8.37
C SER A 32 15.31 -9.65 8.80
N LYS A 33 15.06 -9.63 10.10
CA LYS A 33 13.80 -9.14 10.65
C LYS A 33 13.52 -7.69 10.25
N ASN A 34 14.54 -6.84 10.25
CA ASN A 34 14.36 -5.42 9.92
C ASN A 34 14.00 -5.22 8.46
N ILE A 35 14.69 -5.91 7.56
CA ILE A 35 14.39 -5.83 6.13
C ILE A 35 13.01 -6.39 5.84
N ARG A 36 12.65 -7.47 6.51
CA ARG A 36 11.34 -8.10 6.35
C ARG A 36 10.21 -7.13 6.68
N ARG A 37 10.35 -6.38 7.78
CA ARG A 37 9.37 -5.37 8.16
C ARG A 37 9.20 -4.32 7.06
N ASP A 38 10.31 -3.84 6.52
CA ASP A 38 10.26 -2.81 5.48
C ASP A 38 9.56 -3.31 4.22
N ILE A 39 9.78 -4.57 3.87
CA ILE A 39 9.11 -5.18 2.72
C ILE A 39 7.60 -5.30 2.99
N TYR A 40 7.21 -5.72 4.18
CA TYR A 40 5.79 -5.76 4.54
C TYR A 40 5.15 -4.38 4.46
N ASN A 41 5.86 -3.34 4.89
CA ASN A 41 5.36 -1.96 4.86
C ASN A 41 5.11 -1.49 3.43
N ILE A 42 5.97 -1.87 2.50
CA ILE A 42 5.79 -1.53 1.09
C ILE A 42 4.66 -2.37 0.49
N TYR A 43 4.65 -3.67 0.76
CA TYR A 43 3.64 -4.57 0.20
C TYR A 43 2.23 -4.16 0.63
N GLY A 44 2.05 -3.79 1.90
CA GLY A 44 0.75 -3.38 2.40
C GLY A 44 0.18 -2.19 1.63
N PHE A 45 1.02 -1.21 1.38
CA PHE A 45 0.63 -0.04 0.59
C PHE A 45 0.25 -0.44 -0.84
N VAL A 46 1.10 -1.20 -1.50
CA VAL A 46 0.85 -1.63 -2.88
C VAL A 46 -0.42 -2.46 -2.96
N ARG A 47 -0.63 -3.37 -1.99
CA ARG A 47 -1.81 -4.24 -1.99
C ARG A 47 -3.09 -3.44 -1.79
N PHE A 48 -3.08 -2.42 -0.94
CA PHE A 48 -4.27 -1.59 -0.73
C PHE A 48 -4.63 -0.80 -1.98
N ALA A 49 -3.64 -0.22 -2.65
CA ALA A 49 -3.89 0.47 -3.93
C ALA A 49 -4.48 -0.51 -4.94
N ASP A 50 -3.92 -1.70 -5.02
CA ASP A 50 -4.34 -2.75 -5.92
C ASP A 50 -5.76 -3.23 -5.60
N GLU A 51 -6.09 -3.35 -4.32
CA GLU A 51 -7.42 -3.78 -3.88
C GLU A 51 -8.50 -2.80 -4.32
N ILE A 52 -8.24 -1.51 -4.22
CA ILE A 52 -9.19 -0.50 -4.67
C ILE A 52 -9.46 -0.68 -6.16
N VAL A 53 -8.42 -0.91 -6.95
CA VAL A 53 -8.52 -1.05 -8.40
C VAL A 53 -9.22 -2.35 -8.79
N ASP A 54 -8.88 -3.45 -8.12
CA ASP A 54 -9.28 -4.79 -8.57
C ASP A 54 -10.57 -5.32 -7.92
N SER A 55 -10.93 -4.86 -6.73
CA SER A 55 -11.93 -5.58 -5.93
C SER A 55 -13.22 -4.83 -5.65
N PHE A 56 -13.19 -3.53 -5.46
CA PHE A 56 -14.35 -2.81 -4.94
C PHE A 56 -15.32 -2.36 -6.03
N HIS A 57 -15.78 -3.31 -6.84
CA HIS A 57 -16.62 -3.00 -8.01
C HIS A 57 -18.00 -2.42 -7.67
N ASN A 58 -18.52 -2.70 -6.48
CA ASN A 58 -19.83 -2.20 -6.06
C ASN A 58 -19.75 -0.88 -5.30
N TYR A 59 -18.55 -0.27 -5.26
CA TYR A 59 -18.31 0.97 -4.55
C TYR A 59 -17.79 2.03 -5.51
N ASP A 60 -17.80 3.28 -5.06
CA ASP A 60 -17.25 4.39 -5.83
C ASP A 60 -15.72 4.33 -5.75
N LYS A 61 -15.13 3.55 -6.65
CA LYS A 61 -13.68 3.31 -6.69
C LYS A 61 -12.90 4.60 -6.92
N LYS A 62 -13.46 5.49 -7.73
CA LYS A 62 -12.80 6.75 -8.05
C LYS A 62 -12.61 7.61 -6.81
N THR A 63 -13.67 7.73 -6.01
CA THR A 63 -13.60 8.47 -4.75
C THR A 63 -12.68 7.78 -3.75
N LEU A 64 -12.77 6.46 -3.63
CA LEU A 64 -11.89 5.72 -2.73
C LEU A 64 -10.42 5.91 -3.11
N PHE A 65 -10.12 5.85 -4.39
CA PHE A 65 -8.74 6.02 -4.85
C PHE A 65 -8.25 7.46 -4.62
N ASN A 66 -9.09 8.44 -4.89
CA ASN A 66 -8.75 9.85 -4.65
C ASN A 66 -8.49 10.10 -3.17
N ASP A 67 -9.35 9.58 -2.29
CA ASP A 67 -9.16 9.72 -0.85
C ASP A 67 -7.87 9.04 -0.40
N PHE A 68 -7.60 7.86 -0.92
CA PHE A 68 -6.36 7.15 -0.62
C PHE A 68 -5.13 7.95 -1.07
N SER A 69 -5.20 8.58 -2.25
CA SER A 69 -4.11 9.41 -2.77
C SER A 69 -3.86 10.64 -1.90
N ILE A 70 -4.93 11.29 -1.45
CA ILE A 70 -4.82 12.45 -0.57
C ILE A 70 -4.21 12.03 0.78
N ASP A 71 -4.67 10.92 1.33
CA ASP A 71 -4.15 10.42 2.60
C ASP A 71 -2.68 10.02 2.49
N LEU A 72 -2.28 9.47 1.35
CA LEU A 72 -0.88 9.16 1.08
C LEU A 72 -0.03 10.42 1.12
N GLU A 73 -0.45 11.48 0.45
CA GLU A 73 0.27 12.75 0.48
C GLU A 73 0.42 13.28 1.90
N LYS A 74 -0.66 13.21 2.68
CA LYS A 74 -0.63 13.64 4.08
C LYS A 74 0.35 12.82 4.89
N ALA A 75 0.34 11.50 4.72
CA ALA A 75 1.24 10.60 5.45
C ALA A 75 2.69 10.91 5.13
N LEU A 76 3.01 11.13 3.86
CA LEU A 76 4.38 11.41 3.44
C LEU A 76 4.84 12.78 3.94
N SER A 77 3.98 13.79 3.90
CA SER A 77 4.33 15.15 4.34
C SER A 77 4.44 15.24 5.85
N ASN A 78 3.50 14.65 6.57
CA ASN A 78 3.42 14.78 8.04
C ASN A 78 4.25 13.73 8.78
N LYS A 79 4.71 12.71 8.07
CA LYS A 79 5.47 11.59 8.65
C LYS A 79 4.69 10.84 9.72
N ILE A 80 3.38 10.87 9.62
CA ILE A 80 2.44 10.11 10.46
C ILE A 80 1.07 10.12 9.77
N HIS A 81 0.32 9.05 9.96
CA HIS A 81 -1.07 9.02 9.53
C HIS A 81 -1.84 7.99 10.35
N LEU A 82 -3.12 8.23 10.59
CA LEU A 82 -3.96 7.29 11.34
C LEU A 82 -4.25 6.01 10.57
N ASN A 83 -4.22 6.04 9.24
CA ASN A 83 -4.30 4.82 8.46
C ASN A 83 -3.00 4.03 8.68
N PRO A 84 -3.07 2.88 9.35
CA PRO A 84 -1.84 2.17 9.74
C PRO A 84 -1.03 1.67 8.54
N ILE A 85 -1.66 1.36 7.43
CA ILE A 85 -0.95 0.92 6.23
C ILE A 85 -0.14 2.07 5.65
N LEU A 86 -0.74 3.26 5.55
CA LEU A 86 -0.02 4.44 5.08
C LEU A 86 1.02 4.89 6.09
N ASN A 87 0.75 4.75 7.38
CA ASN A 87 1.72 5.10 8.41
C ASN A 87 2.97 4.23 8.33
N SER A 88 2.80 2.92 8.17
CA SER A 88 3.95 2.02 8.05
C SER A 88 4.70 2.24 6.74
N PHE A 89 4.00 2.53 5.66
CA PHE A 89 4.65 2.83 4.38
C PHE A 89 5.48 4.10 4.46
N GLN A 90 4.95 5.19 5.04
CA GLN A 90 5.70 6.42 5.14
C GLN A 90 6.98 6.25 5.98
N TYR A 91 6.95 5.40 6.99
CA TYR A 91 8.15 5.10 7.77
C TYR A 91 9.26 4.54 6.86
N THR A 92 8.94 3.54 6.07
CA THR A 92 9.91 2.93 5.16
C THR A 92 10.31 3.89 4.04
N PHE A 93 9.35 4.67 3.53
CA PHE A 93 9.60 5.69 2.53
C PHE A 93 10.70 6.66 2.99
N HIS A 94 10.58 7.18 4.22
CA HIS A 94 11.56 8.13 4.75
C HIS A 94 12.86 7.44 5.15
N LYS A 95 12.78 6.23 5.66
CA LYS A 95 13.97 5.48 6.08
C LYS A 95 14.95 5.27 4.92
N TYR A 96 14.44 4.97 3.74
CA TYR A 96 15.28 4.71 2.57
C TYR A 96 15.34 5.90 1.62
N LYS A 97 14.76 7.02 1.99
CA LYS A 97 14.74 8.24 1.17
C LYS A 97 14.23 7.93 -0.24
N ILE A 98 13.12 7.21 -0.31
CA ILE A 98 12.51 6.85 -1.58
C ILE A 98 12.08 8.13 -2.30
N ASN A 99 12.34 8.17 -3.61
CA ASN A 99 11.97 9.33 -4.41
C ASN A 99 10.45 9.40 -4.57
N VAL A 100 9.87 10.55 -4.21
CA VAL A 100 8.43 10.76 -4.31
C VAL A 100 7.92 10.61 -5.75
N ASP A 101 8.74 10.89 -6.74
CA ASP A 101 8.35 10.73 -8.14
C ASP A 101 8.04 9.27 -8.47
N LEU A 102 8.74 8.33 -7.83
CA LEU A 102 8.49 6.92 -8.00
C LEU A 102 7.10 6.55 -7.48
N VAL A 103 6.74 7.06 -6.30
CA VAL A 103 5.43 6.83 -5.71
C VAL A 103 4.33 7.46 -6.57
N ASN A 104 4.56 8.68 -7.03
CA ASN A 104 3.59 9.37 -7.90
C ASN A 104 3.39 8.64 -9.22
N SER A 105 4.44 8.10 -9.80
CA SER A 105 4.36 7.30 -11.04
C SER A 105 3.56 6.03 -10.82
N PHE A 106 3.78 5.36 -9.68
CA PHE A 106 3.01 4.17 -9.31
C PHE A 106 1.52 4.50 -9.19
N MET A 107 1.19 5.57 -8.47
CA MET A 107 -0.20 5.97 -8.26
C MET A 107 -0.86 6.36 -9.58
N LYS A 108 -0.14 7.04 -10.45
CA LYS A 108 -0.64 7.40 -11.78
C LYS A 108 -0.94 6.15 -12.60
N SER A 109 -0.05 5.17 -12.56
CA SER A 109 -0.26 3.90 -13.27
C SER A 109 -1.48 3.16 -12.74
N MET A 110 -1.66 3.12 -11.42
CA MET A 110 -2.81 2.46 -10.81
C MET A 110 -4.12 3.16 -11.18
N ARG A 111 -4.12 4.49 -11.23
CA ARG A 111 -5.29 5.25 -11.65
C ARG A 111 -5.66 4.93 -13.10
N THR A 112 -4.68 4.86 -13.98
CA THR A 112 -4.88 4.53 -15.37
C THR A 112 -5.46 3.13 -15.53
N VAL A 113 -4.92 2.15 -14.79
CA VAL A 113 -5.42 0.78 -14.80
C VAL A 113 -6.87 0.75 -14.34
N SER A 114 -7.22 1.52 -13.31
CA SER A 114 -8.59 1.57 -12.80
C SER A 114 -9.56 2.03 -13.88
N TYR A 115 -9.24 3.08 -14.63
CA TYR A 115 -10.10 3.56 -15.71
C TYR A 115 -10.18 2.55 -16.85
N THR A 116 -9.06 1.98 -17.25
CA THR A 116 -9.01 0.96 -18.29
C THR A 116 -9.83 -0.27 -17.89
N HIS A 117 -9.74 -0.66 -16.64
CA HIS A 117 -10.46 -1.80 -16.11
C HIS A 117 -11.97 -1.64 -16.25
N LEU A 118 -12.47 -0.42 -16.10
CA LEU A 118 -13.89 -0.14 -16.26
C LEU A 118 -14.35 -0.27 -17.71
N THR A 119 -13.43 -0.15 -18.68
CA THR A 119 -13.78 -0.14 -20.08
C THR A 119 -13.47 -1.46 -20.80
N LEU A 120 -12.69 -2.34 -20.18
CA LEU A 120 -12.26 -3.60 -20.81
C LEU A 120 -12.86 -4.79 -20.06
N PRO A 121 -13.98 -5.34 -20.58
CA PRO A 121 -14.65 -6.44 -19.90
C PRO A 121 -13.82 -7.70 -19.76
N THR A 122 -12.85 -7.92 -20.61
CA THR A 122 -11.99 -9.09 -20.53
C THR A 122 -11.15 -9.17 -19.27
N LYS A 123 -11.02 -8.09 -18.58
CA LYS A 123 -10.29 -8.06 -17.31
C LYS A 123 -10.92 -8.91 -16.23
N VAL A 124 -12.19 -9.15 -16.35
CA VAL A 124 -12.96 -9.86 -15.34
C VAL A 124 -12.48 -11.30 -15.19
N GLU A 125 -11.89 -11.86 -16.19
CA GLU A 125 -11.50 -13.26 -16.19
C GLU A 125 -10.22 -13.54 -15.41
N VAL A 126 -9.51 -12.51 -15.07
CA VAL A 126 -8.28 -12.66 -14.32
C VAL A 126 -8.53 -12.58 -12.83
#